data_64c38ce678a5a3e3cf9c73394ceda7c0
#
_entry.id   64c38ce678a5a3e3cf9c73394ceda7c0
#
_cell.length_a   1.000
_cell.length_b   1.000
_cell.length_c   1.000
_cell.angle_alpha   90.00
_cell.angle_beta   90.00
_cell.angle_gamma   90.00
#
_symmetry.space_group_name_H-M   'P 1'
#
loop_
_entity.id
_entity.type
_entity.pdbx_description
1 polymer ?
#
loop_
_entity_poly.entity_id
_entity_poly.type
_entity_poly.pdbx_seq_one_letter_code
_entity_poly.pdbx_strand_id
1 'polypeptide(L)'
;MIFLDTCVWFELLGVRTPIKPHEIQQATAASELLGRILKNKENIITCKEQLIELVSAIEKVTMKTVSRERKDKNLPGVGNLKEFRKLSEFQDTKRLCETVIGDVKHFAKIHNIGEYDMDYIIQQLDLADINDCLYYDYCIREKVDFYTFDSDVESLWSSECLHCYQANANKWS
;
A
#
# COMPACT_ATOMS: atom_id res chain seq x y z
N MET A 1 -5.80 16.26 6.19
CA MET A 1 -4.69 15.54 5.50
C MET A 1 -5.08 14.07 5.45
N ILE A 2 -4.66 13.39 4.40
CA ILE A 2 -5.04 12.00 4.14
C ILE A 2 -3.79 11.16 3.96
N PHE A 3 -3.73 10.02 4.63
CA PHE A 3 -2.74 8.96 4.43
C PHE A 3 -3.43 7.78 3.75
N LEU A 4 -2.94 7.40 2.58
CA LEU A 4 -3.42 6.23 1.85
C LEU A 4 -2.49 5.06 2.16
N ASP A 5 -3.05 3.97 2.63
CA ASP A 5 -2.30 2.76 2.88
C ASP A 5 -1.65 2.19 1.60
N THR A 6 -0.63 1.38 1.76
CA THR A 6 0.10 0.70 0.67
C THR A 6 -0.83 -0.10 -0.22
N CYS A 7 -1.81 -0.79 0.33
CA CYS A 7 -2.81 -1.54 -0.45
C CYS A 7 -3.69 -0.62 -1.33
N VAL A 8 -3.99 0.61 -0.88
CA VAL A 8 -4.73 1.60 -1.67
C VAL A 8 -3.88 2.12 -2.82
N TRP A 9 -2.61 2.44 -2.58
CA TRP A 9 -1.68 2.83 -3.64
C TRP A 9 -1.51 1.75 -4.70
N PHE A 10 -1.47 0.47 -4.32
CA PHE A 10 -1.37 -0.66 -5.24
C PHE A 10 -2.51 -0.67 -6.25
N GLU A 11 -3.73 -0.46 -5.78
CA GLU A 11 -4.92 -0.45 -6.65
C GLU A 11 -4.97 0.83 -7.51
N LEU A 12 -4.62 2.00 -6.94
CA LEU A 12 -4.61 3.27 -7.67
C LEU A 12 -3.61 3.29 -8.82
N LEU A 13 -2.43 2.71 -8.62
CA LEU A 13 -1.32 2.78 -9.58
C LEU A 13 -1.25 1.56 -10.49
N GLY A 14 -2.22 0.65 -10.41
CA GLY A 14 -2.34 -0.49 -11.30
C GLY A 14 -1.12 -1.42 -11.25
N VAL A 15 -0.50 -1.58 -10.07
CA VAL A 15 0.68 -2.45 -9.88
C VAL A 15 0.40 -3.88 -10.29
N ARG A 16 -0.86 -4.29 -10.20
CA ARG A 16 -1.36 -5.57 -10.71
C ARG A 16 -2.64 -5.34 -11.50
N THR A 17 -2.90 -6.22 -12.47
CA THR A 17 -4.21 -6.25 -13.13
C THR A 17 -5.22 -6.95 -12.21
N PRO A 18 -6.31 -6.29 -11.81
CA PRO A 18 -7.32 -6.92 -10.98
C PRO A 18 -8.09 -7.96 -11.80
N ILE A 19 -8.16 -9.20 -11.30
CA ILE A 19 -8.82 -10.33 -11.99
C ILE A 19 -10.04 -10.79 -11.19
N LYS A 20 -9.93 -10.81 -9.87
CA LYS A 20 -10.99 -11.29 -9.00
C LYS A 20 -12.02 -10.18 -8.72
N PRO A 21 -13.31 -10.52 -8.50
CA PRO A 21 -14.35 -9.53 -8.24
C PRO A 21 -14.00 -8.53 -7.13
N HIS A 22 -13.42 -8.98 -6.01
CA HIS A 22 -13.03 -8.11 -4.91
C HIS A 22 -11.87 -7.18 -5.30
N GLU A 23 -10.91 -7.63 -6.13
CA GLU A 23 -9.80 -6.78 -6.62
C GLU A 23 -10.33 -5.68 -7.55
N ILE A 24 -11.30 -6.00 -8.42
CA ILE A 24 -11.98 -5.02 -9.28
C ILE A 24 -12.73 -3.99 -8.43
N GLN A 25 -13.42 -4.44 -7.39
CA GLN A 25 -14.13 -3.56 -6.46
C GLN A 25 -13.16 -2.63 -5.72
N GLN A 26 -12.03 -3.14 -5.24
CA GLN A 26 -11.00 -2.33 -4.57
C GLN A 26 -10.38 -1.29 -5.52
N ALA A 27 -10.05 -1.67 -6.75
CA ALA A 27 -9.51 -0.74 -7.75
C ALA A 27 -10.51 0.38 -8.09
N THR A 28 -11.81 0.05 -8.21
CA THR A 28 -12.88 1.03 -8.40
C THR A 28 -12.98 1.98 -7.21
N ALA A 29 -13.04 1.43 -6.00
CA ALA A 29 -13.15 2.21 -4.76
C ALA A 29 -11.93 3.14 -4.56
N ALA A 30 -10.71 2.66 -4.87
CA ALA A 30 -9.50 3.48 -4.82
C ALA A 30 -9.59 4.68 -5.79
N SER A 31 -10.05 4.43 -7.03
CA SER A 31 -10.20 5.49 -8.05
C SER A 31 -11.25 6.53 -7.64
N GLU A 32 -12.38 6.10 -7.07
CA GLU A 32 -13.42 6.98 -6.55
C GLU A 32 -12.90 7.82 -5.37
N LEU A 33 -12.16 7.19 -4.46
CA LEU A 33 -11.50 7.86 -3.34
C LEU A 33 -10.56 8.97 -3.82
N LEU A 34 -9.68 8.67 -4.77
CA LEU A 34 -8.76 9.67 -5.33
C LEU A 34 -9.54 10.81 -6.01
N GLY A 35 -10.56 10.49 -6.80
CA GLY A 35 -11.42 11.49 -7.43
C GLY A 35 -12.07 12.43 -6.42
N ARG A 36 -12.52 11.92 -5.27
CA ARG A 36 -13.08 12.73 -4.17
C ARG A 36 -12.02 13.61 -3.52
N ILE A 37 -10.85 13.06 -3.23
CA ILE A 37 -9.72 13.79 -2.62
C ILE A 37 -9.33 14.96 -3.50
N LEU A 38 -9.16 14.73 -4.81
CA LEU A 38 -8.80 15.78 -5.77
C LEU A 38 -9.89 16.84 -5.90
N LYS A 39 -11.16 16.46 -5.96
CA LYS A 39 -12.30 17.38 -6.00
C LYS A 39 -12.35 18.28 -4.77
N ASN A 40 -12.08 17.74 -3.60
CA ASN A 40 -12.09 18.46 -2.32
C ASN A 40 -10.77 19.23 -2.08
N LYS A 41 -9.78 19.10 -2.96
CA LYS A 41 -8.44 19.68 -2.82
C LYS A 41 -7.75 19.30 -1.50
N GLU A 42 -7.97 18.05 -1.05
CA GLU A 42 -7.37 17.53 0.14
C GLU A 42 -5.90 17.15 -0.12
N ASN A 43 -5.04 17.30 0.90
CA ASN A 43 -3.63 16.96 0.77
C ASN A 43 -3.41 15.50 1.12
N ILE A 44 -2.84 14.74 0.19
CA ILE A 44 -2.34 13.39 0.45
C ILE A 44 -0.93 13.49 0.99
N ILE A 45 -0.61 12.66 1.97
CA ILE A 45 0.72 12.51 2.54
C ILE A 45 1.17 11.05 2.46
N THR A 46 2.48 10.85 2.44
CA THR A 46 3.17 9.56 2.52
C THR A 46 4.43 9.73 3.37
N CYS A 47 5.11 8.64 3.69
CA CYS A 47 6.38 8.66 4.40
C CYS A 47 7.46 7.84 3.67
N LYS A 48 8.71 7.94 4.10
CA LYS A 48 9.82 7.20 3.50
C LYS A 48 9.66 5.69 3.68
N GLU A 49 9.17 5.28 4.83
CA GLU A 49 8.92 3.90 5.22
C GLU A 49 7.91 3.27 4.26
N GLN A 50 6.83 3.97 3.94
CA GLN A 50 5.82 3.52 2.98
C GLN A 50 6.39 3.40 1.56
N LEU A 51 7.25 4.32 1.13
CA LEU A 51 7.90 4.20 -0.18
C LEU A 51 8.80 2.95 -0.25
N ILE A 52 9.49 2.60 0.84
CA ILE A 52 10.30 1.37 0.92
C ILE A 52 9.40 0.14 0.89
N GLU A 53 8.30 0.16 1.62
CA GLU A 53 7.31 -0.91 1.62
C GLU A 53 6.70 -1.14 0.24
N LEU A 54 6.28 -0.08 -0.45
CA LEU A 54 5.78 -0.15 -1.83
C LEU A 54 6.76 -0.85 -2.76
N VAL A 55 8.04 -0.46 -2.74
CA VAL A 55 9.08 -1.13 -3.55
C VAL A 55 9.18 -2.60 -3.20
N SER A 56 9.20 -2.94 -1.90
CA SER A 56 9.29 -4.34 -1.45
C SER A 56 8.07 -5.17 -1.87
N ALA A 57 6.90 -4.58 -1.83
CA ALA A 57 5.66 -5.23 -2.24
C ALA A 57 5.60 -5.43 -3.76
N ILE A 58 6.01 -4.44 -4.57
CA ILE A 58 6.12 -4.55 -6.03
C ILE A 58 7.08 -5.69 -6.39
N GLU A 59 8.28 -5.75 -5.79
CA GLU A 59 9.23 -6.84 -6.04
C GLU A 59 8.62 -8.22 -5.75
N LYS A 60 7.88 -8.37 -4.64
CA LYS A 60 7.24 -9.64 -4.26
C LYS A 60 6.15 -10.05 -5.24
N VAL A 61 5.30 -9.11 -5.66
CA VAL A 61 4.19 -9.37 -6.59
C VAL A 61 4.73 -9.72 -7.98
N THR A 62 5.66 -8.93 -8.51
CA THR A 62 6.25 -9.17 -9.83
C THR A 62 7.06 -10.46 -9.86
N MET A 63 7.82 -10.79 -8.80
CA MET A 63 8.49 -12.09 -8.69
C MET A 63 7.51 -13.26 -8.79
N LYS A 64 6.37 -13.19 -8.10
CA LYS A 64 5.33 -14.25 -8.17
C LYS A 64 4.76 -14.38 -9.58
N THR A 65 4.51 -13.25 -10.26
CA THR A 65 4.00 -13.22 -11.63
C THR A 65 5.02 -13.84 -12.60
N VAL A 66 6.27 -13.38 -12.58
CA VAL A 66 7.35 -13.91 -13.41
C VAL A 66 7.58 -15.40 -13.12
N SER A 67 7.56 -15.81 -11.83
CA SER A 67 7.70 -17.24 -11.48
C SER A 67 6.62 -18.10 -12.08
N ARG A 68 5.36 -17.63 -12.14
CA ARG A 68 4.24 -18.32 -12.78
C ARG A 68 4.41 -18.38 -14.29
N GLU A 69 4.70 -17.25 -14.95
CA GLU A 69 4.90 -17.18 -16.40
C GLU A 69 6.05 -18.05 -16.89
N ARG A 70 7.13 -18.16 -16.12
CA ARG A 70 8.25 -19.06 -16.41
C ARG A 70 7.83 -20.52 -16.34
N LYS A 71 7.04 -20.91 -15.32
CA LYS A 71 6.49 -22.27 -15.20
C LYS A 71 5.57 -22.61 -16.37
N ASP A 72 4.72 -21.67 -16.81
CA ASP A 72 3.84 -21.86 -17.97
C ASP A 72 4.63 -22.08 -19.28
N LYS A 73 5.86 -21.55 -19.34
CA LYS A 73 6.82 -21.77 -20.43
C LYS A 73 7.76 -22.96 -20.21
N ASN A 74 7.50 -23.83 -19.23
CA ASN A 74 8.34 -24.96 -18.83
C ASN A 74 9.77 -24.56 -18.39
N LEU A 75 9.95 -23.34 -17.89
CA LEU A 75 11.20 -22.85 -17.31
C LEU A 75 11.17 -22.98 -15.78
N PRO A 76 12.33 -23.07 -15.12
CA PRO A 76 12.38 -23.04 -13.66
C PRO A 76 11.69 -21.80 -13.10
N GLY A 77 10.83 -22.00 -12.10
CA GLY A 77 10.25 -20.90 -11.33
C GLY A 77 11.29 -20.15 -10.52
N VAL A 78 10.90 -19.03 -9.93
CA VAL A 78 11.76 -18.19 -9.08
C VAL A 78 11.42 -18.44 -7.62
N GLY A 79 12.39 -18.85 -6.82
CA GLY A 79 12.16 -19.25 -5.41
C GLY A 79 12.26 -18.11 -4.42
N ASN A 80 13.05 -17.07 -4.72
CA ASN A 80 13.29 -15.96 -3.79
C ASN A 80 13.73 -14.68 -4.52
N LEU A 81 13.67 -13.54 -3.81
CA LEU A 81 14.02 -12.22 -4.37
C LEU A 81 15.48 -12.12 -4.83
N LYS A 82 16.42 -12.83 -4.18
CA LYS A 82 17.86 -12.81 -4.57
C LYS A 82 18.07 -13.44 -5.95
N GLU A 83 17.34 -14.52 -6.26
CA GLU A 83 17.31 -15.13 -7.57
C GLU A 83 16.61 -14.24 -8.59
N PHE A 84 15.44 -13.71 -8.23
CA PHE A 84 14.66 -12.81 -9.08
C PHE A 84 15.49 -11.60 -9.57
N ARG A 85 16.21 -10.95 -8.67
CA ARG A 85 17.05 -9.78 -8.99
C ARG A 85 18.18 -10.04 -9.98
N LYS A 86 18.49 -11.32 -10.26
CA LYS A 86 19.50 -11.71 -11.26
C LYS A 86 18.91 -11.94 -12.65
N LEU A 87 17.61 -12.00 -12.77
CA LEU A 87 16.92 -12.23 -14.04
C LEU A 87 16.81 -10.94 -14.85
N SER A 88 16.76 -11.08 -16.18
CA SER A 88 16.52 -9.95 -17.09
C SER A 88 15.16 -9.29 -16.84
N GLU A 89 14.16 -10.07 -16.50
CA GLU A 89 12.79 -9.64 -16.16
C GLU A 89 12.75 -8.65 -14.98
N PHE A 90 13.77 -8.67 -14.13
CA PHE A 90 13.87 -7.73 -13.00
C PHE A 90 14.06 -6.27 -13.44
N GLN A 91 14.56 -6.02 -14.66
CA GLN A 91 14.69 -4.65 -15.18
C GLN A 91 13.31 -3.98 -15.37
N ASP A 92 12.32 -4.74 -15.77
CA ASP A 92 10.93 -4.23 -15.88
C ASP A 92 10.34 -3.93 -14.51
N THR A 93 10.64 -4.76 -13.51
CA THR A 93 10.27 -4.49 -12.11
C THR A 93 10.90 -3.19 -11.59
N LYS A 94 12.18 -2.93 -11.91
CA LYS A 94 12.82 -1.67 -11.53
C LYS A 94 12.14 -0.46 -12.15
N ARG A 95 11.83 -0.51 -13.45
CA ARG A 95 11.10 0.56 -14.14
C ARG A 95 9.72 0.78 -13.52
N LEU A 96 9.00 -0.31 -13.19
CA LEU A 96 7.71 -0.22 -12.51
C LEU A 96 7.86 0.47 -11.14
N CYS A 97 8.87 0.10 -10.33
CA CYS A 97 9.14 0.78 -9.07
C CYS A 97 9.41 2.28 -9.27
N GLU A 98 10.25 2.64 -10.24
CA GLU A 98 10.55 4.05 -10.56
C GLU A 98 9.28 4.83 -10.92
N THR A 99 8.44 4.26 -11.78
CA THR A 99 7.15 4.87 -12.18
C THR A 99 6.23 5.04 -10.98
N VAL A 100 5.96 3.97 -10.24
CA VAL A 100 5.05 3.99 -9.09
C VAL A 100 5.52 4.99 -8.02
N ILE A 101 6.81 5.00 -7.68
CA ILE A 101 7.35 5.95 -6.71
C ILE A 101 7.29 7.39 -7.24
N GLY A 102 7.49 7.59 -8.53
CA GLY A 102 7.30 8.89 -9.19
C GLY A 102 5.87 9.40 -9.06
N ASP A 103 4.89 8.54 -9.33
CA ASP A 103 3.47 8.87 -9.24
C ASP A 103 3.03 9.15 -7.80
N VAL A 104 3.46 8.32 -6.82
CA VAL A 104 3.18 8.60 -5.40
C VAL A 104 3.73 9.97 -5.00
N LYS A 105 4.97 10.30 -5.38
CA LYS A 105 5.57 11.62 -5.10
C LYS A 105 4.89 12.79 -5.82
N HIS A 106 4.22 12.52 -6.93
CA HIS A 106 3.43 13.53 -7.63
C HIS A 106 2.13 13.84 -6.89
N PHE A 107 1.45 12.83 -6.34
CA PHE A 107 0.18 12.99 -5.65
C PHE A 107 0.32 13.32 -4.16
N ALA A 108 1.37 12.86 -3.50
CA ALA A 108 1.54 12.94 -2.06
C ALA A 108 2.79 13.69 -1.64
N LYS A 109 2.68 14.44 -0.53
CA LYS A 109 3.85 15.06 0.12
C LYS A 109 4.50 14.04 1.06
N ILE A 110 5.83 13.96 1.00
CA ILE A 110 6.58 13.11 1.92
C ILE A 110 6.66 13.81 3.27
N HIS A 111 6.09 13.19 4.28
CA HIS A 111 6.19 13.60 5.67
C HIS A 111 7.23 12.74 6.41
N ASN A 112 7.84 13.32 7.42
CA ASN A 112 8.60 12.57 8.40
C ASN A 112 7.61 12.13 9.50
N ILE A 113 7.48 10.82 9.71
CA ILE A 113 6.58 10.28 10.73
C ILE A 113 7.12 10.49 12.16
N GLY A 114 8.30 11.10 12.30
CA GLY A 114 8.87 11.46 13.61
C GLY A 114 9.41 10.26 14.37
N GLU A 115 9.52 10.43 15.67
CA GLU A 115 9.81 9.35 16.61
C GLU A 115 8.53 8.55 16.88
N TYR A 116 8.66 7.23 16.95
CA TYR A 116 7.58 6.29 17.26
C TYR A 116 8.00 5.36 18.39
N ASP A 117 7.04 4.98 19.21
CA ASP A 117 7.23 4.06 20.33
C ASP A 117 7.27 2.60 19.81
N MET A 118 8.48 2.06 19.66
CA MET A 118 8.67 0.68 19.20
C MET A 118 8.06 -0.34 20.15
N ASP A 119 8.07 -0.09 21.46
CA ASP A 119 7.50 -1.03 22.43
C ASP A 119 5.97 -1.08 22.26
N TYR A 120 5.34 0.07 22.04
CA TYR A 120 3.92 0.14 21.71
C TYR A 120 3.59 -0.58 20.39
N ILE A 121 4.36 -0.34 19.33
CA ILE A 121 4.17 -0.99 18.03
C ILE A 121 4.31 -2.51 18.15
N ILE A 122 5.34 -2.99 18.86
CA ILE A 122 5.55 -4.43 19.06
C ILE A 122 4.38 -5.09 19.80
N GLN A 123 3.74 -4.40 20.74
CA GLN A 123 2.56 -4.89 21.45
C GLN A 123 1.32 -5.06 20.55
N GLN A 124 1.30 -4.42 19.38
CA GLN A 124 0.18 -4.51 18.43
C GLN A 124 0.39 -5.56 17.32
N LEU A 125 1.54 -6.24 17.28
CA LEU A 125 1.90 -7.17 16.19
C LEU A 125 1.03 -8.44 16.12
N ASP A 126 0.22 -8.71 17.12
CA ASP A 126 -0.80 -9.76 17.10
C ASP A 126 -2.11 -9.31 16.40
N LEU A 127 -2.26 -8.00 16.14
CA LEU A 127 -3.44 -7.40 15.51
C LEU A 127 -3.21 -7.09 14.03
N ALA A 128 -2.04 -6.52 13.68
CA ALA A 128 -1.69 -6.11 12.33
C ALA A 128 -0.17 -6.19 12.10
N ASP A 129 0.27 -6.02 10.86
CA ASP A 129 1.71 -6.01 10.59
C ASP A 129 2.39 -4.71 11.07
N ILE A 130 3.73 -4.73 11.12
CA ILE A 130 4.53 -3.64 11.71
C ILE A 130 4.31 -2.30 10.99
N ASN A 131 4.14 -2.33 9.67
CA ASN A 131 3.95 -1.11 8.89
C ASN A 131 2.57 -0.50 9.16
N ASP A 132 1.54 -1.35 9.23
CA ASP A 132 0.18 -0.93 9.55
C ASP A 132 0.10 -0.32 10.94
N CYS A 133 0.72 -0.96 11.93
CA CYS A 133 0.81 -0.42 13.29
C CYS A 133 1.52 0.95 13.32
N LEU A 134 2.62 1.09 12.56
CA LEU A 134 3.38 2.33 12.47
C LEU A 134 2.58 3.46 11.82
N TYR A 135 1.90 3.19 10.70
CA TYR A 135 1.10 4.20 9.99
C TYR A 135 -0.14 4.59 10.78
N TYR A 136 -0.77 3.61 11.43
CA TYR A 136 -1.90 3.85 12.31
C TYR A 136 -1.52 4.76 13.47
N ASP A 137 -0.44 4.44 14.21
CA ASP A 137 0.07 5.27 15.32
C ASP A 137 0.35 6.71 14.86
N TYR A 138 1.04 6.87 13.73
CA TYR A 138 1.31 8.19 13.16
C TYR A 138 0.02 8.95 12.85
N CYS A 139 -0.94 8.32 12.19
CA CYS A 139 -2.19 8.95 11.79
C CYS A 139 -3.02 9.38 13.00
N ILE A 140 -3.06 8.58 14.07
CA ILE A 140 -3.73 8.95 15.33
C ILE A 140 -3.07 10.17 15.98
N ARG A 141 -1.74 10.14 16.15
CA ARG A 141 -0.99 11.24 16.78
C ARG A 141 -1.16 12.57 16.05
N GLU A 142 -1.12 12.53 14.73
CA GLU A 142 -1.17 13.72 13.86
C GLU A 142 -2.58 14.10 13.40
N LYS A 143 -3.61 13.33 13.80
CA LYS A 143 -5.02 13.52 13.39
C LYS A 143 -5.16 13.54 11.86
N VAL A 144 -4.55 12.56 11.21
CA VAL A 144 -4.59 12.35 9.77
C VAL A 144 -5.62 11.27 9.46
N ASP A 145 -6.44 11.49 8.43
CA ASP A 145 -7.40 10.48 7.96
C ASP A 145 -6.66 9.34 7.27
N PHE A 146 -6.81 8.12 7.77
CA PHE A 146 -6.16 6.92 7.26
C PHE A 146 -7.15 6.06 6.48
N TYR A 147 -6.81 5.72 5.22
CA TYR A 147 -7.63 4.91 4.34
C TYR A 147 -6.90 3.62 3.98
N THR A 148 -7.54 2.48 4.25
CA THR A 148 -7.03 1.15 3.95
C THR A 148 -8.10 0.23 3.37
N PHE A 149 -7.68 -0.84 2.66
CA PHE A 149 -8.52 -2.00 2.30
C PHE A 149 -8.25 -3.19 3.23
N ASP A 150 -7.27 -3.08 4.11
CA ASP A 150 -6.90 -4.17 5.00
C ASP A 150 -7.87 -4.24 6.19
N SER A 151 -8.48 -5.42 6.36
CA SER A 151 -9.37 -5.67 7.49
C SER A 151 -8.64 -5.86 8.81
N ASP A 152 -7.35 -6.25 8.76
CA ASP A 152 -6.57 -6.49 9.98
C ASP A 152 -6.32 -5.17 10.73
N VAL A 153 -6.18 -4.07 9.98
CA VAL A 153 -6.09 -2.71 10.55
C VAL A 153 -7.34 -2.32 11.35
N GLU A 154 -8.52 -2.87 11.03
CA GLU A 154 -9.74 -2.62 11.83
C GLU A 154 -9.58 -3.08 13.30
N SER A 155 -8.76 -4.08 13.54
CA SER A 155 -8.47 -4.59 14.87
C SER A 155 -7.67 -3.60 15.74
N LEU A 156 -6.96 -2.66 15.10
CA LEU A 156 -6.24 -1.57 15.78
C LEU A 156 -7.18 -0.42 16.17
N TRP A 157 -8.38 -0.33 15.55
CA TRP A 157 -9.25 0.82 15.77
C TRP A 157 -9.82 0.82 17.17
N SER A 158 -9.37 1.78 17.97
CA SER A 158 -10.02 2.11 19.22
C SER A 158 -11.31 2.90 18.96
N SER A 159 -12.23 2.90 19.90
CA SER A 159 -13.47 3.71 19.85
C SER A 159 -13.18 5.23 19.73
N GLU A 160 -11.94 5.65 19.92
CA GLU A 160 -11.46 7.03 19.83
C GLU A 160 -10.92 7.40 18.44
N CYS A 161 -10.76 6.41 17.53
CA CYS A 161 -10.26 6.68 16.19
C CYS A 161 -11.37 7.18 15.27
N LEU A 162 -11.53 8.49 15.19
CA LEU A 162 -12.48 9.17 14.29
C LEU A 162 -11.94 9.31 12.85
N HIS A 163 -10.69 8.90 12.58
CA HIS A 163 -9.96 9.21 11.36
C HIS A 163 -9.51 7.98 10.56
N CYS A 164 -9.97 6.77 10.92
CA CYS A 164 -9.65 5.55 10.18
C CYS A 164 -10.85 5.10 9.35
N TYR A 165 -10.62 4.85 8.06
CA TYR A 165 -11.68 4.56 7.11
C TYR A 165 -11.31 3.32 6.27
N GLN A 166 -12.25 2.37 6.21
CA GLN A 166 -12.21 1.37 5.14
C GLN A 166 -12.44 2.07 3.81
N ALA A 167 -11.51 1.88 2.86
CA ALA A 167 -11.62 2.44 1.53
C ALA A 167 -12.64 1.70 0.63
N ASN A 168 -13.58 0.95 1.23
CA ASN A 168 -14.65 0.24 0.53
C ASN A 168 -15.82 1.17 0.17
N ALA A 169 -16.31 1.06 -1.05
CA ALA A 169 -17.29 1.95 -1.69
C ALA A 169 -18.63 2.16 -0.98
N ASN A 170 -18.99 1.32 -0.01
CA ASN A 170 -20.34 1.31 0.57
C ASN A 170 -20.55 2.25 1.78
N LYS A 171 -19.54 3.05 2.16
CA LYS A 171 -19.65 3.96 3.33
C LYS A 171 -19.61 5.46 2.98
N TRP A 172 -19.71 5.82 1.70
CA TRP A 172 -19.52 7.20 1.24
C TRP A 172 -20.80 7.90 0.76
N SER A 173 -21.98 7.38 1.16
CA SER A 173 -23.27 8.01 0.88
C SER A 173 -23.66 9.02 1.97
#